data_d74034c4ef84af0ae419ad0e5ae871a2
#
_entry.id   d74034c4ef84af0ae419ad0e5ae871a2
#
_cell.length_a   1.000
_cell.length_b   1.000
_cell.length_c   1.000
_cell.angle_alpha   90.00
_cell.angle_beta   90.00
_cell.angle_gamma   90.00
#
_symmetry.space_group_name_H-M   'P 1'
#
loop_
_entity.id
_entity.type
_entity.pdbx_description
1 polymer ?
#
loop_
_entity_poly.entity_id
_entity_poly.type
_entity_poly.pdbx_seq_one_letter_code
_entity_poly.pdbx_strand_id
1 'polypeptide(L)'
;MNLLYKSYYFASYQCDSNRCFYLDFGHKKVKLTFCQLLSIRQKVQAINLDSHFDKDLNYNGIEILTLCNREHLFILDTLQVIDLKQLIKATFGMMELNSLVTHS
;
A
#
# COMPACT_ATOMS: atom_id res chain seq x y z
N MET A 1 10.64 -5.10 14.35
CA MET A 1 9.89 -4.74 13.13
C MET A 1 10.78 -4.93 11.92
N ASN A 2 10.36 -5.73 10.96
CA ASN A 2 11.16 -6.06 9.78
C ASN A 2 10.67 -5.30 8.58
N LEU A 3 11.56 -4.55 7.93
CA LEU A 3 11.26 -3.84 6.70
C LEU A 3 11.00 -4.85 5.58
N LEU A 4 9.82 -4.78 4.95
CA LEU A 4 9.50 -5.59 3.77
C LEU A 4 9.94 -4.90 2.49
N TYR A 5 9.56 -3.65 2.32
CA TYR A 5 9.94 -2.86 1.15
C TYR A 5 9.85 -1.38 1.47
N LYS A 6 10.71 -0.61 0.84
CA LYS A 6 10.67 0.86 0.91
C LYS A 6 10.64 1.42 -0.50
N SER A 7 9.59 2.18 -0.81
CA SER A 7 9.46 2.89 -2.07
C SER A 7 9.88 4.35 -1.90
N TYR A 8 9.63 5.18 -2.89
CA TYR A 8 10.04 6.59 -2.81
C TYR A 8 9.32 7.34 -1.69
N TYR A 9 8.00 7.13 -1.56
CA TYR A 9 7.18 7.87 -0.59
C TYR A 9 6.80 7.04 0.64
N PHE A 10 6.83 5.70 0.53
CA PHE A 10 6.21 4.82 1.51
C PHE A 10 7.13 3.68 1.91
N ALA A 11 6.76 3.00 2.99
CA ALA A 11 7.47 1.80 3.41
C ALA A 11 6.48 0.80 4.02
N SER A 12 6.82 -0.48 3.95
CA SER A 12 6.03 -1.54 4.57
C SER A 12 6.91 -2.37 5.50
N TYR A 13 6.31 -2.78 6.62
CA TYR A 13 7.00 -3.55 7.66
C TYR A 13 6.13 -4.71 8.10
N GLN A 14 6.79 -5.76 8.56
CA GLN A 14 6.14 -6.89 9.22
C GLN A 14 6.56 -6.90 10.69
N CYS A 15 5.61 -7.12 11.61
CA CYS A 15 5.95 -7.19 13.02
C CYS A 15 6.69 -8.48 13.35
N ASP A 16 7.41 -8.49 14.48
CA ASP A 16 8.24 -9.63 14.87
C ASP A 16 7.42 -10.89 15.14
N SER A 17 6.14 -10.73 15.51
CA SER A 17 5.24 -11.86 15.72
C SER A 17 4.66 -12.43 14.42
N ASN A 18 4.93 -11.79 13.28
CA ASN A 18 4.41 -12.13 11.95
C ASN A 18 2.88 -12.08 11.84
N ARG A 19 2.22 -11.39 12.78
CA ARG A 19 0.75 -11.32 12.82
C ARG A 19 0.20 -9.96 12.43
N CYS A 20 1.07 -8.97 12.30
CA CYS A 20 0.64 -7.64 11.91
C CYS A 20 1.62 -7.03 10.94
N PHE A 21 1.16 -5.99 10.26
CA PHE A 21 1.94 -5.27 9.28
C PHE A 21 1.78 -3.78 9.53
N TYR A 22 2.74 -3.01 9.05
CA TYR A 22 2.69 -1.55 9.14
C TYR A 22 2.93 -0.96 7.76
N LEU A 23 2.11 0.01 7.40
CA LEU A 23 2.36 0.86 6.24
C LEU A 23 2.73 2.24 6.74
N ASP A 24 3.90 2.72 6.33
CA ASP A 24 4.40 4.03 6.67
C ASP A 24 4.15 4.97 5.50
N PHE A 25 3.28 5.96 5.73
CA PHE A 25 2.91 6.97 4.74
C PHE A 25 3.74 8.25 4.87
N GLY A 26 4.82 8.21 5.67
CA GLY A 26 5.68 9.35 5.91
C GLY A 26 5.27 10.13 7.14
N HIS A 27 4.03 10.61 7.16
CA HIS A 27 3.49 11.38 8.30
C HIS A 27 2.68 10.51 9.26
N LYS A 28 2.37 9.28 8.86
CA LYS A 28 1.55 8.36 9.66
C LYS A 28 1.92 6.93 9.35
N LYS A 29 2.01 6.12 10.39
CA LYS A 29 2.24 4.67 10.27
C LYS A 29 0.98 3.94 10.72
N VAL A 30 0.44 3.08 9.85
CA VAL A 30 -0.82 2.39 10.08
C VAL A 30 -0.54 0.92 10.35
N LYS A 31 -1.07 0.41 11.47
CA LYS A 31 -1.00 -1.00 11.83
C LYS A 31 -2.14 -1.76 11.18
N LEU A 32 -1.83 -2.90 10.56
CA LEU A 32 -2.79 -3.66 9.76
C LEU A 32 -2.72 -5.14 10.11
N THR A 33 -3.87 -5.79 10.09
CA THR A 33 -3.93 -7.26 10.00
C THR A 33 -3.66 -7.69 8.56
N PHE A 34 -3.42 -8.99 8.35
CA PHE A 34 -3.25 -9.51 6.99
C PHE A 34 -4.51 -9.28 6.13
N CYS A 35 -5.71 -9.46 6.71
CA CYS A 35 -6.95 -9.22 5.99
C CYS A 35 -7.10 -7.76 5.58
N GLN A 36 -6.69 -6.84 6.44
CA GLN A 36 -6.70 -5.41 6.11
C GLN A 36 -5.70 -5.09 5.00
N LEU A 37 -4.53 -5.72 5.03
CA LEU A 37 -3.52 -5.54 3.99
C LEU A 37 -4.03 -6.06 2.64
N LEU A 38 -4.72 -7.20 2.61
CA LEU A 38 -5.35 -7.72 1.39
C LEU A 38 -6.41 -6.76 0.86
N SER A 39 -7.20 -6.16 1.76
CA SER A 39 -8.21 -5.17 1.38
C SER A 39 -7.58 -3.96 0.73
N ILE A 40 -6.47 -3.47 1.29
CA ILE A 40 -5.71 -2.35 0.73
C ILE A 40 -5.20 -2.71 -0.66
N ARG A 41 -4.67 -3.92 -0.83
CA ARG A 41 -4.19 -4.38 -2.15
C ARG A 41 -5.30 -4.30 -3.19
N GLN A 42 -6.50 -4.78 -2.85
CA GLN A 42 -7.65 -4.73 -3.75
C GLN A 42 -8.01 -3.28 -4.11
N LYS A 43 -8.07 -2.40 -3.12
CA LYS A 43 -8.40 -1.00 -3.34
C LYS A 43 -7.37 -0.30 -4.23
N VAL A 44 -6.09 -0.53 -3.95
CA VAL A 44 -4.99 0.12 -4.69
C VAL A 44 -4.94 -0.40 -6.13
N GLN A 45 -5.13 -1.70 -6.34
CA GLN A 45 -5.14 -2.29 -7.69
C GLN A 45 -6.35 -1.81 -8.50
N ALA A 46 -7.45 -1.47 -7.84
CA ALA A 46 -8.66 -0.99 -8.50
C ALA A 46 -8.55 0.48 -8.95
N ILE A 47 -7.55 1.22 -8.48
CA ILE A 47 -7.35 2.60 -8.92
C ILE A 47 -6.97 2.63 -10.40
N ASN A 48 -7.77 3.33 -11.18
CA ASN A 48 -7.53 3.44 -12.62
C ASN A 48 -6.59 4.63 -12.90
N LEU A 49 -5.33 4.33 -13.21
CA LEU A 49 -4.34 5.35 -13.52
C LEU A 49 -4.64 6.08 -14.83
N ASP A 50 -5.31 5.43 -15.78
CA ASP A 50 -5.64 6.07 -17.05
C ASP A 50 -6.52 7.31 -16.84
N SER A 51 -7.40 7.29 -15.85
CA SER A 51 -8.24 8.44 -15.54
C SER A 51 -7.44 9.63 -15.00
N HIS A 52 -6.26 9.38 -14.41
CA HIS A 52 -5.37 10.46 -13.94
C HIS A 52 -4.74 11.23 -15.09
N PHE A 53 -4.66 10.64 -16.26
CA PHE A 53 -4.03 11.25 -17.42
C PHE A 53 -5.05 11.71 -18.48
N ASP A 54 -6.35 11.48 -18.22
CA ASP A 54 -7.41 11.85 -19.14
C ASP A 54 -7.85 13.30 -18.86
N LYS A 55 -7.52 14.19 -19.79
CA LYS A 55 -7.81 15.61 -19.67
C LYS A 55 -9.29 15.96 -19.90
N ASP A 56 -10.04 15.06 -20.52
CA ASP A 56 -11.45 15.26 -20.82
C ASP A 56 -12.35 14.99 -19.63
N LEU A 57 -11.84 14.26 -18.63
CA LEU A 57 -12.52 14.08 -17.37
C LEU A 57 -12.08 15.19 -16.42
N ASN A 58 -13.03 15.78 -15.69
CA ASN A 58 -12.74 16.76 -14.66
C ASN A 58 -12.04 16.06 -13.47
N TYR A 59 -10.90 15.45 -13.73
CA TYR A 59 -10.16 14.68 -12.78
C TYR A 59 -8.94 15.47 -12.32
N ASN A 60 -8.80 15.65 -11.02
CA ASN A 60 -7.76 16.50 -10.45
C ASN A 60 -6.45 15.76 -10.19
N GLY A 61 -6.35 14.49 -10.63
CA GLY A 61 -5.18 13.67 -10.37
C GLY A 61 -5.00 13.34 -8.89
N ILE A 62 -6.08 13.30 -8.13
CA ILE A 62 -6.08 13.05 -6.69
C ILE A 62 -6.93 11.81 -6.41
N GLU A 63 -6.39 10.90 -5.59
CA GLU A 63 -7.15 9.75 -5.08
C GLU A 63 -7.30 9.87 -3.58
N ILE A 64 -8.47 9.50 -3.10
CA ILE A 64 -8.75 9.44 -1.66
C ILE A 64 -8.75 7.96 -1.27
N LEU A 65 -7.80 7.58 -0.42
CA LEU A 65 -7.67 6.22 0.07
C LEU A 65 -8.14 6.16 1.52
N THR A 66 -9.16 5.33 1.78
CA THR A 66 -9.65 5.10 3.14
C THR A 66 -9.26 3.70 3.59
N LEU A 67 -8.78 3.58 4.82
CA LEU A 67 -8.30 2.33 5.39
C LEU A 67 -9.00 2.07 6.73
N CYS A 68 -9.11 0.78 7.10
CA CYS A 68 -9.59 0.33 8.41
C CYS A 68 -10.96 0.92 8.74
N ASN A 69 -11.95 0.66 7.87
CA ASN A 69 -13.33 1.13 8.04
C ASN A 69 -13.41 2.65 8.18
N ARG A 70 -12.62 3.37 7.39
CA ARG A 70 -12.57 4.84 7.35
C ARG A 70 -11.90 5.48 8.58
N GLU A 71 -11.21 4.70 9.38
CA GLU A 71 -10.42 5.26 10.49
C GLU A 71 -9.26 6.12 10.00
N HIS A 72 -8.74 5.79 8.81
CA HIS A 72 -7.61 6.49 8.21
C HIS A 72 -8.00 6.95 6.81
N LEU A 73 -7.69 8.20 6.51
CA LEU A 73 -7.95 8.78 5.20
C LEU A 73 -6.66 9.41 4.67
N PHE A 74 -6.29 9.05 3.45
CA PHE A 74 -5.10 9.59 2.78
C PHE A 74 -5.50 10.19 1.44
N ILE A 75 -4.96 11.36 1.16
CA ILE A 75 -5.13 12.04 -0.13
C ILE A 75 -3.82 11.87 -0.89
N LEU A 76 -3.88 11.19 -2.04
CA LEU A 76 -2.70 10.82 -2.81
C LEU A 76 -2.76 11.48 -4.18
N ASP A 77 -1.62 12.02 -4.63
CA ASP A 77 -1.49 12.49 -6.01
C ASP A 77 -1.12 11.31 -6.93
N THR A 78 -1.03 11.59 -8.23
CA THR A 78 -0.76 10.56 -9.25
C THR A 78 0.56 9.83 -8.99
N LEU A 79 1.61 10.57 -8.66
CA LEU A 79 2.93 9.97 -8.40
C LEU A 79 2.89 9.09 -7.16
N GLN A 80 2.18 9.53 -6.12
CA GLN A 80 2.02 8.73 -4.90
C GLN A 80 1.21 7.46 -5.16
N VAL A 81 0.18 7.52 -6.01
CA VAL A 81 -0.61 6.34 -6.39
C VAL A 81 0.28 5.32 -7.13
N ILE A 82 1.07 5.78 -8.09
CA ILE A 82 2.00 4.90 -8.82
C ILE A 82 2.97 4.24 -7.84
N ASP A 83 3.55 5.04 -6.94
CA ASP A 83 4.50 4.56 -5.95
C ASP A 83 3.85 3.55 -4.99
N LEU A 84 2.62 3.83 -4.54
CA LEU A 84 1.90 2.94 -3.63
C LEU A 84 1.55 1.61 -4.32
N LYS A 85 1.15 1.63 -5.59
CA LYS A 85 0.93 0.39 -6.36
C LYS A 85 2.18 -0.46 -6.39
N GLN A 86 3.32 0.15 -6.62
CA GLN A 86 4.61 -0.55 -6.64
C GLN A 86 4.97 -1.08 -5.25
N LEU A 87 4.77 -0.28 -4.21
CA LEU A 87 5.03 -0.70 -2.83
C LEU A 87 4.21 -1.93 -2.46
N ILE A 88 2.92 -1.92 -2.75
CA ILE A 88 2.02 -3.04 -2.41
C ILE A 88 2.44 -4.30 -3.17
N LYS A 89 2.71 -4.20 -4.46
CA LYS A 89 3.16 -5.34 -5.26
C LYS A 89 4.46 -5.92 -4.70
N ALA A 90 5.44 -5.08 -4.39
CA ALA A 90 6.71 -5.51 -3.85
C ALA A 90 6.57 -6.09 -2.44
N THR A 91 5.68 -5.53 -1.62
CA THR A 91 5.41 -6.02 -0.26
C THR A 91 4.92 -7.46 -0.29
N PHE A 92 3.94 -7.76 -1.14
CA PHE A 92 3.42 -9.13 -1.27
C PHE A 92 4.46 -10.07 -1.87
N GLY A 93 5.28 -9.57 -2.81
CA GLY A 93 6.40 -10.34 -3.35
C GLY A 93 7.40 -10.71 -2.30
N MET A 94 7.76 -9.79 -1.41
CA MET A 94 8.70 -10.08 -0.31
C MET A 94 8.11 -11.03 0.71
N MET A 95 6.81 -10.93 1.02
CA MET A 95 6.14 -11.87 1.92
C MET A 95 6.18 -13.28 1.35
N GLU A 96 5.94 -13.42 0.04
CA GLU A 96 5.99 -14.72 -0.63
C GLU A 96 7.40 -15.31 -0.60
N LEU A 97 8.43 -14.50 -0.89
CA LEU A 97 9.81 -14.94 -0.81
C LEU A 97 10.20 -15.39 0.60
N ASN A 98 9.79 -14.63 1.61
CA ASN A 98 10.07 -14.99 3.00
C ASN A 98 9.40 -16.32 3.38
N SER A 99 8.19 -16.56 2.88
CA SER A 99 7.48 -17.82 3.10
C SER A 99 8.23 -19.00 2.48
N LEU A 100 8.76 -18.83 1.25
CA LEU A 100 9.52 -19.85 0.57
C LEU A 100 10.82 -20.19 1.33
N VAL A 101 11.49 -19.17 1.83
CA VAL A 101 12.73 -19.35 2.59
C VAL A 101 12.48 -20.10 3.90
N THR A 102 11.37 -19.81 4.59
CA THR A 102 11.06 -20.47 5.85
C THR A 102 10.60 -21.90 5.68
N HIS A 103 10.16 -22.30 4.51
CA HIS A 103 9.70 -23.67 4.23
C HIS A 103 10.75 -24.53 3.54
N SER A 104 11.91 -23.97 3.27
CA SER A 104 12.99 -24.74 2.63
C SER A 104 13.77 -25.61 3.59
#